data_23de85136fe8c9e1837a1112e03c0744
#
_entry.id   23de85136fe8c9e1837a1112e03c0744
#
_cell.length_a   1.000
_cell.length_b   1.000
_cell.length_c   1.000
_cell.angle_alpha   90.00
_cell.angle_beta   90.00
_cell.angle_gamma   90.00
#
_symmetry.space_group_name_H-M   'P 1'
#
loop_
_entity.id
_entity.type
_entity.pdbx_description
1 polymer ?
#
loop_
_entity_poly.entity_id
_entity_poly.type
_entity_poly.pdbx_seq_one_letter_code
_entity_poly.pdbx_strand_id
1 'polypeptide(L)'
;MITAMGDVMRRAYEKGWITTRDGNISLRRKGSNIFYVTPSGWRKTIIHPEHMIKVRLIPAGLEILDNHAEPSGELSMHSRLQRYHKRTRAVVHLHPTNIIAAMYAGWDLQTLASEFPEVSRYTRVGPSVPVLPVTSDELANATF
;
A
#
# COMPACT_ATOMS: atom_id res chain seq x y z
N MET A 1 7.59 -8.39 13.02
CA MET A 1 7.44 -7.25 12.08
C MET A 1 6.83 -7.70 10.76
N ILE A 2 7.45 -8.60 10.01
CA ILE A 2 6.90 -9.10 8.72
C ILE A 2 5.61 -9.89 8.95
N THR A 3 5.49 -10.64 10.03
CA THR A 3 4.27 -11.35 10.44
C THR A 3 3.04 -10.43 10.48
N ALA A 4 3.21 -9.19 10.95
CA ALA A 4 2.13 -8.22 11.01
C ALA A 4 1.59 -7.82 9.62
N MET A 5 2.34 -7.99 8.54
CA MET A 5 1.85 -7.71 7.18
C MET A 5 0.71 -8.65 6.81
N GLY A 6 0.88 -9.95 7.06
CA GLY A 6 -0.19 -10.94 6.84
C GLY A 6 -1.43 -10.68 7.70
N ASP A 7 -1.22 -10.31 8.96
CA ASP A 7 -2.31 -9.98 9.88
C ASP A 7 -3.12 -8.77 9.40
N VAL A 8 -2.45 -7.72 8.94
CA VAL A 8 -3.11 -6.53 8.36
C VAL A 8 -3.94 -6.90 7.14
N MET A 9 -3.40 -7.72 6.22
CA MET A 9 -4.12 -8.12 5.00
C MET A 9 -5.33 -9.01 5.32
N ARG A 10 -5.22 -9.94 6.28
CA ARG A 10 -6.37 -10.73 6.74
C ARG A 10 -7.47 -9.86 7.34
N ARG A 11 -7.12 -8.93 8.22
CA ARG A 11 -8.08 -7.98 8.81
C ARG A 11 -8.74 -7.08 7.77
N ALA A 12 -7.99 -6.64 6.77
CA ALA A 12 -8.55 -5.86 5.67
C ALA A 12 -9.58 -6.68 4.87
N TYR A 13 -9.29 -7.96 4.63
CA TYR A 13 -10.23 -8.89 4.00
C TYR A 13 -11.48 -9.10 4.85
N GLU A 14 -11.34 -9.39 6.15
CA GLU A 14 -12.45 -9.58 7.09
C GLU A 14 -13.37 -8.37 7.18
N LYS A 15 -12.81 -7.16 7.01
CA LYS A 15 -13.56 -5.90 6.99
C LYS A 15 -14.17 -5.58 5.61
N GLY A 16 -13.95 -6.40 4.59
CA GLY A 16 -14.42 -6.15 3.23
C GLY A 16 -13.72 -4.97 2.54
N TRP A 17 -12.52 -4.62 2.99
CA TRP A 17 -11.74 -3.55 2.38
C TRP A 17 -10.87 -4.02 1.20
N ILE A 18 -10.75 -5.32 1.03
CA ILE A 18 -10.11 -5.97 -0.11
C ILE A 18 -10.83 -7.29 -0.40
N THR A 19 -10.65 -7.81 -1.60
CA THR A 19 -10.97 -9.19 -1.94
C THR A 19 -9.81 -10.14 -1.60
N THR A 20 -9.90 -11.40 -1.97
CA THR A 20 -8.85 -12.37 -1.68
C THR A 20 -7.53 -12.05 -2.39
N ARG A 21 -7.54 -11.34 -3.51
CA ARG A 21 -6.37 -11.15 -4.38
C ARG A 21 -5.92 -9.72 -4.57
N ASP A 22 -6.78 -8.74 -4.33
CA ASP A 22 -6.44 -7.32 -4.42
C ASP A 22 -5.86 -6.79 -3.10
N GLY A 23 -5.50 -5.52 -3.10
CA GLY A 23 -4.78 -4.91 -2.00
C GLY A 23 -3.36 -5.44 -1.83
N ASN A 24 -2.50 -4.64 -1.27
CA ASN A 24 -1.10 -5.00 -1.06
C ASN A 24 -0.49 -4.16 0.07
N ILE A 25 0.62 -4.64 0.60
CA ILE A 25 1.32 -3.98 1.70
C ILE A 25 2.82 -4.08 1.48
N SER A 26 3.55 -3.01 1.83
CA SER A 26 4.99 -3.09 2.00
C SER A 26 5.44 -2.59 3.36
N LEU A 27 6.56 -3.12 3.84
CA LEU A 27 7.12 -2.78 5.14
C LEU A 27 8.64 -2.69 5.07
N ARG A 28 9.18 -1.57 5.56
CA ARG A 28 10.62 -1.32 5.63
C ARG A 28 11.09 -1.25 7.09
N ARG A 29 12.22 -1.87 7.39
CA ARG A 29 12.86 -1.71 8.70
C ARG A 29 13.50 -0.33 8.80
N LYS A 30 13.46 0.27 9.99
CA LYS A 30 14.12 1.55 10.26
C LYS A 30 15.61 1.49 9.91
N GLY A 31 16.08 2.47 9.17
CA GLY A 31 17.49 2.58 8.78
C GLY A 31 17.93 1.62 7.67
N SER A 32 17.00 0.82 7.12
CA SER A 32 17.30 -0.11 6.03
C SER A 32 16.91 0.49 4.67
N ASN A 33 17.64 0.15 3.64
CA ASN A 33 17.24 0.35 2.24
C ASN A 33 16.48 -0.87 1.67
N ILE A 34 16.20 -1.88 2.50
CA ILE A 34 15.42 -3.06 2.12
C ILE A 34 14.01 -2.94 2.69
N PHE A 35 13.01 -3.21 1.87
CA PHE A 35 11.63 -3.38 2.27
C PHE A 35 11.09 -4.73 1.78
N TYR A 36 9.99 -5.15 2.39
CA TYR A 36 9.25 -6.35 2.02
C TYR A 36 7.92 -5.92 1.41
N VAL A 37 7.46 -6.62 0.38
CA VAL A 37 6.18 -6.36 -0.29
C VAL A 37 5.44 -7.67 -0.52
N THR A 38 4.11 -7.62 -0.51
CA THR A 38 3.27 -8.76 -0.85
C THR A 38 3.52 -9.23 -2.28
N PRO A 39 3.51 -10.54 -2.54
CA PRO A 39 3.61 -11.07 -3.90
C PRO A 39 2.34 -10.79 -4.71
N SER A 40 2.48 -10.77 -6.03
CA SER A 40 1.39 -10.63 -6.98
C SER A 40 0.49 -11.87 -6.98
N GLY A 41 -0.84 -11.68 -7.12
CA GLY A 41 -1.81 -12.75 -7.33
C GLY A 41 -2.05 -13.71 -6.16
N TRP A 42 -1.32 -13.57 -5.06
CA TRP A 42 -1.49 -14.44 -3.89
C TRP A 42 -2.72 -14.07 -3.07
N ARG A 43 -3.36 -15.10 -2.49
CA ARG A 43 -4.51 -14.90 -1.60
C ARG A 43 -4.07 -14.23 -0.30
N LYS A 44 -4.65 -13.08 0.00
CA LYS A 44 -4.30 -12.27 1.18
C LYS A 44 -4.70 -12.91 2.50
N THR A 45 -5.64 -13.86 2.44
CA THR A 45 -6.13 -14.61 3.62
C THR A 45 -5.12 -15.63 4.16
N ILE A 46 -4.20 -16.10 3.31
CA ILE A 46 -3.22 -17.16 3.65
C ILE A 46 -1.77 -16.71 3.45
N ILE A 47 -1.54 -15.40 3.39
CA ILE A 47 -0.19 -14.89 3.18
C ILE A 47 0.61 -14.95 4.48
N HIS A 48 1.82 -15.49 4.39
CA HIS A 48 2.76 -15.67 5.50
C HIS A 48 4.05 -14.88 5.27
N PRO A 49 4.90 -14.70 6.32
CA PRO A 49 6.16 -13.97 6.20
C PRO A 49 7.10 -14.46 5.10
N GLU A 50 7.18 -15.78 4.89
CA GLU A 50 8.02 -16.42 3.88
C GLU A 50 7.58 -16.13 2.44
N HIS A 51 6.35 -15.70 2.24
CA HIS A 51 5.83 -15.34 0.92
C HIS A 51 6.18 -13.90 0.51
N MET A 52 6.64 -13.08 1.45
CA MET A 52 6.96 -11.67 1.17
C MET A 52 8.20 -11.56 0.31
N ILE A 53 8.13 -10.71 -0.70
CA ILE A 53 9.24 -10.42 -1.60
C ILE A 53 10.12 -9.34 -0.99
N LYS A 54 11.40 -9.60 -0.94
CA LYS A 54 12.43 -8.68 -0.45
C LYS A 54 12.96 -7.83 -1.59
N VAL A 55 12.89 -6.52 -1.40
CA VAL A 55 13.29 -5.53 -2.41
C VAL A 55 14.29 -4.54 -1.80
N ARG A 56 15.37 -4.25 -2.51
CA ARG A 56 16.36 -3.23 -2.14
C ARG A 56 16.16 -1.96 -2.95
N LEU A 57 16.13 -0.82 -2.27
CA LEU A 57 16.20 0.48 -2.90
C LEU A 57 17.67 0.80 -3.23
N ILE A 58 17.96 1.02 -4.50
CA ILE A 58 19.27 1.46 -4.99
C ILE A 58 19.15 2.87 -5.59
N PRO A 59 20.23 3.64 -5.74
CA PRO A 59 20.16 5.04 -6.21
C PRO A 59 19.34 5.23 -7.50
N ALA A 60 19.54 4.37 -8.47
CA ALA A 60 18.91 4.46 -9.80
C ALA A 60 17.70 3.54 -9.99
N GLY A 61 17.09 3.02 -8.91
CA GLY A 61 15.96 2.10 -9.08
C GLY A 61 15.78 1.16 -7.91
N LEU A 62 15.42 -0.08 -8.19
CA LEU A 62 15.24 -1.13 -7.19
C LEU A 62 15.84 -2.46 -7.68
N GLU A 63 16.14 -3.32 -6.73
CA GLU A 63 16.64 -4.67 -6.96
C GLU A 63 15.75 -5.65 -6.20
N ILE A 64 15.16 -6.62 -6.92
CA ILE A 64 14.40 -7.72 -6.31
C ILE A 64 15.39 -8.76 -5.83
N LEU A 65 15.38 -9.09 -4.55
CA LEU A 65 16.33 -10.00 -3.92
C LEU A 65 15.83 -11.44 -3.83
N ASP A 66 14.54 -11.65 -4.00
CA ASP A 66 13.92 -12.97 -3.95
C ASP A 66 13.39 -13.33 -5.36
N ASN A 67 13.35 -14.63 -5.65
CA ASN A 67 12.94 -15.16 -6.95
C ASN A 67 11.85 -16.23 -6.87
N HIS A 68 11.22 -16.40 -5.69
CA HIS A 68 10.19 -17.42 -5.47
C HIS A 68 8.80 -17.00 -5.97
N ALA A 69 8.58 -15.71 -6.20
CA ALA A 69 7.35 -15.16 -6.77
C ALA A 69 7.59 -13.74 -7.31
N GLU A 70 6.67 -13.26 -8.16
CA GLU A 70 6.67 -11.89 -8.62
C GLU A 70 6.15 -10.94 -7.52
N PRO A 71 6.75 -9.76 -7.33
CA PRO A 71 6.24 -8.76 -6.40
C PRO A 71 4.90 -8.20 -6.88
N SER A 72 4.17 -7.54 -5.98
CA SER A 72 2.94 -6.83 -6.33
C SER A 72 3.09 -5.98 -7.58
N GLY A 73 2.09 -5.97 -8.46
CA GLY A 73 2.03 -5.08 -9.62
C GLY A 73 2.13 -3.59 -9.27
N GLU A 74 1.81 -3.22 -8.01
CA GLU A 74 1.96 -1.86 -7.49
C GLU A 74 3.36 -1.56 -6.91
N LEU A 75 4.38 -2.36 -7.28
CA LEU A 75 5.74 -2.21 -6.76
C LEU A 75 6.31 -0.81 -7.02
N SER A 76 6.00 -0.20 -8.16
CA SER A 76 6.42 1.17 -8.51
C SER A 76 5.92 2.17 -7.47
N MET A 77 4.62 2.17 -7.17
CA MET A 77 4.01 3.00 -6.14
C MET A 77 4.65 2.77 -4.75
N HIS A 78 4.73 1.51 -4.32
CA HIS A 78 5.35 1.15 -3.04
C HIS A 78 6.80 1.65 -2.94
N SER A 79 7.60 1.45 -3.98
CA SER A 79 9.01 1.85 -4.00
C SER A 79 9.19 3.36 -3.87
N ARG A 80 8.35 4.14 -4.56
CA ARG A 80 8.36 5.62 -4.49
C ARG A 80 8.01 6.10 -3.09
N LEU A 81 6.90 5.62 -2.52
CA LEU A 81 6.48 5.97 -1.16
C LEU A 81 7.50 5.53 -0.10
N GLN A 82 8.11 4.36 -0.24
CA GLN A 82 9.18 3.89 0.65
C GLN A 82 10.45 4.74 0.54
N ARG A 83 10.72 5.32 -0.62
CA ARG A 83 11.89 6.17 -0.87
C ARG A 83 11.70 7.59 -0.38
N TYR A 84 10.53 8.16 -0.59
CA TYR A 84 10.24 9.59 -0.38
C TYR A 84 10.41 10.04 1.08
N HIS A 85 9.84 9.33 2.00
CA HIS A 85 9.98 9.65 3.41
C HIS A 85 10.90 8.68 4.11
N LYS A 86 12.01 9.18 4.67
CA LYS A 86 12.87 8.39 5.55
C LYS A 86 12.09 7.77 6.73
N ARG A 87 10.95 8.35 7.09
CA ARG A 87 10.06 7.90 8.17
C ARG A 87 9.00 6.89 7.71
N THR A 88 8.66 6.84 6.42
CA THR A 88 7.70 5.85 5.90
C THR A 88 8.25 4.46 6.12
N ARG A 89 7.49 3.64 6.82
CA ARG A 89 7.87 2.26 7.13
C ARG A 89 6.89 1.26 6.57
N ALA A 90 5.61 1.58 6.57
CA ALA A 90 4.56 0.76 6.03
C ALA A 90 3.78 1.56 4.99
N VAL A 91 3.45 0.91 3.89
CA VAL A 91 2.52 1.39 2.86
C VAL A 91 1.48 0.30 2.69
N VAL A 92 0.21 0.66 2.86
CA VAL A 92 -0.91 -0.27 2.72
C VAL A 92 -1.86 0.28 1.66
N HIS A 93 -2.07 -0.50 0.61
CA HIS A 93 -3.03 -0.20 -0.45
C HIS A 93 -4.26 -1.06 -0.25
N LEU A 94 -5.42 -0.44 -0.10
CA LEU A 94 -6.71 -1.08 0.16
C LEU A 94 -7.79 -0.46 -0.73
N HIS A 95 -8.91 -1.17 -0.86
CA HIS A 95 -10.08 -0.75 -1.64
C HIS A 95 -11.34 -0.66 -0.76
N PRO A 96 -11.40 0.17 0.30
CA PRO A 96 -12.57 0.24 1.17
C PRO A 96 -13.80 0.74 0.38
N THR A 97 -14.81 -0.10 0.24
CA THR A 97 -15.96 0.15 -0.63
C THR A 97 -16.65 1.50 -0.35
N ASN A 98 -16.82 1.85 0.94
CA ASN A 98 -17.46 3.11 1.32
C ASN A 98 -16.62 4.34 0.92
N ILE A 99 -15.30 4.26 1.03
CA ILE A 99 -14.38 5.32 0.59
C ILE A 99 -14.48 5.49 -0.92
N ILE A 100 -14.41 4.38 -1.66
CA ILE A 100 -14.53 4.39 -3.12
C ILE A 100 -15.90 4.96 -3.54
N ALA A 101 -16.99 4.51 -2.90
CA ALA A 101 -18.33 5.01 -3.19
C ALA A 101 -18.46 6.53 -2.95
N ALA A 102 -17.91 7.04 -1.85
CA ALA A 102 -17.91 8.46 -1.54
C ALA A 102 -17.14 9.26 -2.60
N MET A 103 -15.98 8.77 -3.04
CA MET A 103 -15.19 9.39 -4.10
C MET A 103 -15.96 9.42 -5.43
N TYR A 104 -16.62 8.32 -5.82
CA TYR A 104 -17.46 8.27 -7.02
C TYR A 104 -18.70 9.17 -6.92
N ALA A 105 -19.22 9.40 -5.72
CA ALA A 105 -20.29 10.36 -5.46
C ALA A 105 -19.81 11.83 -5.50
N GLY A 106 -18.52 12.06 -5.77
CA GLY A 106 -17.94 13.39 -5.88
C GLY A 106 -17.61 14.05 -4.53
N TRP A 107 -17.55 13.27 -3.46
CA TRP A 107 -17.18 13.81 -2.15
C TRP A 107 -15.69 14.05 -2.05
N ASP A 108 -15.32 15.22 -1.57
CA ASP A 108 -13.94 15.52 -1.19
C ASP A 108 -13.65 14.97 0.21
N LEU A 109 -12.90 13.86 0.24
CA LEU A 109 -12.56 13.18 1.50
C LEU A 109 -11.67 14.03 2.40
N GLN A 110 -10.88 14.94 1.86
CA GLN A 110 -10.02 15.82 2.65
C GLN A 110 -10.85 16.83 3.40
N THR A 111 -11.82 17.47 2.74
CA THR A 111 -12.79 18.35 3.36
C THR A 111 -13.62 17.62 4.39
N LEU A 112 -14.21 16.48 4.02
CA LEU A 112 -15.02 15.66 4.92
C LEU A 112 -14.27 15.26 6.17
N ALA A 113 -13.00 14.84 6.05
CA ALA A 113 -12.17 14.45 7.19
C ALA A 113 -11.92 15.62 8.16
N SER A 114 -11.88 16.84 7.67
CA SER A 114 -11.69 18.03 8.51
C SER A 114 -12.87 18.32 9.43
N GLU A 115 -14.06 17.84 9.09
CA GLU A 115 -15.28 17.99 9.88
C GLU A 115 -15.36 17.03 11.07
N PHE A 116 -14.48 16.01 11.10
CA PHE A 116 -14.42 15.01 12.15
C PHE A 116 -13.13 15.16 13.00
N PRO A 117 -13.24 15.71 14.23
CA PRO A 117 -12.07 15.95 15.08
C PRO A 117 -11.22 14.71 15.35
N GLU A 118 -11.84 13.54 15.49
CA GLU A 118 -11.14 12.27 15.68
C GLU A 118 -10.25 11.92 14.49
N VAL A 119 -10.74 12.12 13.26
CA VAL A 119 -9.97 11.86 12.04
C VAL A 119 -8.76 12.77 12.01
N SER A 120 -8.95 14.06 12.20
CA SER A 120 -7.88 15.08 12.19
C SER A 120 -6.82 14.84 13.28
N ARG A 121 -7.24 14.26 14.42
CA ARG A 121 -6.34 13.96 15.54
C ARG A 121 -5.40 12.78 15.26
N TYR A 122 -5.87 11.76 14.56
CA TYR A 122 -5.15 10.49 14.43
C TYR A 122 -4.59 10.23 13.03
N THR A 123 -5.10 10.94 12.02
CA THR A 123 -4.68 10.72 10.63
C THR A 123 -4.67 12.02 9.84
N ARG A 124 -4.18 11.93 8.63
CA ARG A 124 -4.25 13.00 7.64
C ARG A 124 -4.76 12.41 6.34
N VAL A 125 -5.74 13.06 5.75
CA VAL A 125 -6.26 12.71 4.43
C VAL A 125 -5.59 13.61 3.40
N GLY A 126 -4.91 12.99 2.45
CA GLY A 126 -4.32 13.68 1.31
C GLY A 126 -5.37 14.00 0.23
N PRO A 127 -4.99 14.74 -0.80
CA PRO A 127 -5.87 15.01 -1.93
C PRO A 127 -6.22 13.71 -2.67
N SER A 128 -7.38 13.73 -3.33
CA SER A 128 -7.78 12.62 -4.20
C SER A 128 -6.85 12.50 -5.40
N VAL A 129 -6.43 11.28 -5.70
CA VAL A 129 -5.67 10.96 -6.91
C VAL A 129 -6.65 10.77 -8.07
N PRO A 130 -6.39 11.30 -9.28
CA PRO A 130 -7.27 11.09 -10.43
C PRO A 130 -7.32 9.60 -10.82
N VAL A 131 -8.35 9.21 -11.56
CA VAL A 131 -8.46 7.85 -12.11
C VAL A 131 -7.38 7.65 -13.16
N LEU A 132 -6.45 6.75 -12.89
CA LEU A 132 -5.29 6.43 -13.71
C LEU A 132 -5.20 4.92 -13.94
N PRO A 133 -4.50 4.46 -14.99
CA PRO A 133 -4.33 3.04 -15.23
C PRO A 133 -3.68 2.32 -14.04
N VAL A 134 -4.23 1.20 -13.65
CA VAL A 134 -3.68 0.37 -12.56
C VAL A 134 -2.24 -0.07 -12.88
N THR A 135 -1.41 -0.20 -11.87
CA THR A 135 0.01 -0.60 -11.98
C THR A 135 0.90 0.31 -12.83
N SER A 136 0.39 1.47 -13.25
CA SER A 136 1.13 2.41 -14.09
C SER A 136 2.10 3.30 -13.28
N ASP A 137 3.09 3.81 -13.98
CA ASP A 137 3.99 4.82 -13.43
C ASP A 137 3.30 6.16 -13.18
N GLU A 138 2.27 6.49 -13.98
CA GLU A 138 1.43 7.67 -13.78
C GLU A 138 0.71 7.60 -12.45
N LEU A 139 0.09 6.46 -12.13
CA LEU A 139 -0.56 6.24 -10.83
C LEU A 139 0.46 6.32 -9.70
N ALA A 140 1.61 5.67 -9.85
CA ALA A 140 2.69 5.70 -8.87
C ALA A 140 3.23 7.12 -8.63
N ASN A 141 3.27 7.97 -9.66
CA ASN A 141 3.66 9.38 -9.55
C ASN A 141 2.59 10.21 -8.84
N ALA A 142 1.31 9.98 -9.16
CA ALA A 142 0.20 10.74 -8.59
C ALA A 142 -0.02 10.46 -7.10
N THR A 143 0.43 9.30 -6.59
CA THR A 143 0.33 8.92 -5.16
C THR A 143 1.51 9.42 -4.33
N PHE A 144 2.46 10.04 -4.96
CA PHE A 144 3.70 10.55 -4.38
C PHE A 144 3.63 12.05 -4.15
#